data_283c5227df13eeb5fd07d3668b2c3a71
#
_entry.id   283c5227df13eeb5fd07d3668b2c3a71
#
_cell.length_a   1.000
_cell.length_b   1.000
_cell.length_c   1.000
_cell.angle_alpha   90.00
_cell.angle_beta   90.00
_cell.angle_gamma   90.00
#
_symmetry.space_group_name_H-M   'P 1'
#
loop_
_entity.id
_entity.type
_entity.pdbx_description
1 polymer ?
#
loop_
_entity_poly.entity_id
_entity_poly.type
_entity_poly.pdbx_seq_one_letter_code
_entity_poly.pdbx_strand_id
1 'polypeptide(L)'
;KAGLKPGVSHTIKVDYLARVEGEGALTVIVRGGQVQDVQLRIFEPPRFFEAFLRGRDQAEVPDITARICGICPVAYQMSSVHALEQALGITISPVVRELRRLLYCGEWIESHGLHVYLLHAPDFLGLPDAVQLAKQHPEVVGRGLQLKKVGNEILRLLGGREVHPVNVRVGGFYKLPDKSTLQTLAERLRWAREAAIATARFCAGLPFPDYERDYQFVA
;
A
#
# COMPACT_ATOMS: atom_id res chain seq x y z
N LYS A 1 4.13 -5.40 -28.84
CA LYS A 1 3.03 -5.02 -29.79
C LYS A 1 2.67 -6.27 -30.57
N ALA A 2 1.71 -7.07 -30.09
CA ALA A 2 1.09 -8.11 -30.91
C ALA A 2 0.15 -7.39 -31.89
N GLY A 3 0.57 -7.25 -33.14
CA GLY A 3 -0.24 -6.68 -34.22
C GLY A 3 -1.45 -7.58 -34.48
N LEU A 4 -2.63 -7.13 -34.08
CA LEU A 4 -3.89 -7.80 -34.38
C LEU A 4 -4.10 -7.78 -35.91
N LYS A 5 -4.23 -8.96 -36.54
CA LYS A 5 -4.51 -9.03 -37.98
C LYS A 5 -5.91 -8.51 -38.27
N PRO A 6 -6.12 -7.63 -39.27
CA PRO A 6 -7.45 -7.19 -39.65
C PRO A 6 -8.35 -8.37 -40.06
N GLY A 7 -9.58 -8.38 -39.63
CA GLY A 7 -10.61 -9.36 -40.03
C GLY A 7 -10.70 -10.63 -39.18
N VAL A 8 -9.82 -10.84 -38.21
CA VAL A 8 -9.87 -12.02 -37.33
C VAL A 8 -10.50 -11.68 -35.98
N SER A 9 -11.38 -12.53 -35.48
CA SER A 9 -11.91 -12.41 -34.12
C SER A 9 -10.88 -12.99 -33.13
N HIS A 10 -10.54 -12.21 -32.12
CA HIS A 10 -9.62 -12.63 -31.06
C HIS A 10 -10.29 -12.49 -29.69
N THR A 11 -10.11 -13.50 -28.85
CA THR A 11 -10.43 -13.40 -27.44
C THR A 11 -9.13 -13.37 -26.66
N ILE A 12 -8.88 -12.27 -25.97
CA ILE A 12 -7.77 -12.14 -25.02
C ILE A 12 -8.34 -12.50 -23.65
N LYS A 13 -7.79 -13.53 -23.04
CA LYS A 13 -8.23 -14.00 -21.71
C LYS A 13 -7.05 -14.00 -20.77
N VAL A 14 -7.19 -13.29 -19.66
CA VAL A 14 -6.26 -13.27 -18.55
C VAL A 14 -7.02 -13.78 -17.34
N ASP A 15 -6.73 -14.99 -16.92
CA ASP A 15 -7.45 -15.65 -15.81
C ASP A 15 -7.05 -15.08 -14.45
N TYR A 16 -5.81 -14.59 -14.32
CA TYR A 16 -5.31 -13.96 -13.10
C TYR A 16 -4.57 -12.67 -13.45
N LEU A 17 -5.12 -11.56 -13.00
CA LEU A 17 -4.45 -10.26 -13.12
C LEU A 17 -3.34 -10.15 -12.07
N ALA A 18 -2.14 -9.79 -12.52
CA ALA A 18 -1.03 -9.49 -11.61
C ALA A 18 -1.12 -8.03 -11.10
N ARG A 19 -0.45 -7.74 -10.00
CA ARG A 19 -0.32 -6.40 -9.41
C ARG A 19 -1.62 -5.79 -8.92
N VAL A 20 -2.59 -6.62 -8.56
CA VAL A 20 -3.84 -6.24 -7.92
C VAL A 20 -3.99 -6.95 -6.58
N GLU A 21 -4.72 -6.35 -5.66
CA GLU A 21 -5.17 -7.01 -4.44
C GLU A 21 -6.42 -7.85 -4.76
N GLY A 22 -6.52 -9.05 -4.13
CA GLY A 22 -7.59 -10.00 -4.41
C GLY A 22 -7.40 -10.76 -5.74
N GLU A 23 -8.46 -11.37 -6.24
CA GLU A 23 -8.45 -12.12 -7.50
C GLU A 23 -9.18 -11.32 -8.59
N GLY A 24 -8.53 -11.16 -9.73
CA GLY A 24 -9.08 -10.49 -10.89
C GLY A 24 -8.85 -11.27 -12.17
N ALA A 25 -9.83 -11.27 -13.07
CA ALA A 25 -9.73 -11.82 -14.41
C ALA A 25 -10.25 -10.83 -15.44
N LEU A 26 -9.64 -10.82 -16.62
CA LEU A 26 -10.02 -9.96 -17.73
C LEU A 26 -10.26 -10.79 -18.99
N THR A 27 -11.38 -10.57 -19.63
CA THR A 27 -11.66 -11.11 -20.97
C THR A 27 -11.98 -9.95 -21.91
N VAL A 28 -11.28 -9.87 -23.04
CA VAL A 28 -11.52 -8.88 -24.09
C VAL A 28 -11.84 -9.58 -25.40
N ILE A 29 -12.98 -9.26 -25.99
CA ILE A 29 -13.42 -9.77 -27.29
C ILE A 29 -13.18 -8.71 -28.34
N VAL A 30 -12.35 -9.03 -29.33
CA VAL A 30 -12.01 -8.15 -30.45
C VAL A 30 -12.53 -8.77 -31.74
N ARG A 31 -13.31 -8.01 -32.52
CA ARG A 31 -13.79 -8.39 -33.86
C ARG A 31 -13.51 -7.29 -34.85
N GLY A 32 -12.95 -7.64 -36.00
CA GLY A 32 -12.64 -6.65 -37.02
C GLY A 32 -11.66 -5.54 -36.55
N GLY A 33 -10.77 -5.84 -35.59
CA GLY A 33 -9.85 -4.86 -35.01
C GLY A 33 -10.49 -3.90 -33.98
N GLN A 34 -11.76 -4.08 -33.63
CA GLN A 34 -12.47 -3.28 -32.64
C GLN A 34 -12.83 -4.10 -31.41
N VAL A 35 -12.70 -3.50 -30.25
CA VAL A 35 -13.16 -4.11 -28.99
C VAL A 35 -14.69 -4.14 -28.99
N GLN A 36 -15.25 -5.33 -28.87
CA GLN A 36 -16.70 -5.57 -28.84
C GLN A 36 -17.23 -5.73 -27.43
N ASP A 37 -16.43 -6.37 -26.57
CA ASP A 37 -16.83 -6.63 -25.20
C ASP A 37 -15.60 -6.67 -24.29
N VAL A 38 -15.75 -6.20 -23.06
CA VAL A 38 -14.74 -6.24 -22.00
C VAL A 38 -15.42 -6.72 -20.72
N GLN A 39 -14.96 -7.84 -20.21
CA GLN A 39 -15.44 -8.41 -18.96
C GLN A 39 -14.32 -8.40 -17.93
N LEU A 40 -14.42 -7.52 -16.94
CA LEU A 40 -13.59 -7.52 -15.76
C LEU A 40 -14.32 -8.29 -14.64
N ARG A 41 -13.72 -9.33 -14.15
CA ARG A 41 -14.23 -10.12 -13.02
C ARG A 41 -13.30 -9.93 -11.84
N ILE A 42 -13.83 -9.39 -10.76
CA ILE A 42 -13.12 -9.20 -9.50
C ILE A 42 -13.83 -10.04 -8.45
N PHE A 43 -13.08 -10.85 -7.74
CA PHE A 43 -13.57 -11.64 -6.63
C PHE A 43 -12.63 -11.49 -5.44
N GLU A 44 -13.21 -11.08 -4.32
CA GLU A 44 -12.56 -11.16 -3.02
C GLU A 44 -13.51 -11.91 -2.08
N PRO A 45 -13.06 -13.05 -1.50
CA PRO A 45 -13.90 -13.81 -0.61
C PRO A 45 -14.29 -12.98 0.62
N PRO A 46 -15.55 -13.01 1.05
CA PRO A 46 -15.98 -12.31 2.26
C PRO A 46 -15.25 -12.89 3.46
N ARG A 47 -14.59 -12.01 4.26
CA ARG A 47 -13.84 -12.40 5.45
C ARG A 47 -14.60 -12.14 6.76
N PHE A 48 -15.85 -11.72 6.65
CA PHE A 48 -16.81 -11.55 7.75
C PHE A 48 -16.34 -10.62 8.90
N PHE A 49 -15.50 -9.62 8.63
CA PHE A 49 -15.01 -8.68 9.66
C PHE A 49 -16.14 -7.95 10.38
N GLU A 50 -17.22 -7.60 9.68
CA GLU A 50 -18.41 -7.03 10.32
C GLU A 50 -19.00 -7.96 11.38
N ALA A 51 -19.10 -9.26 11.09
CA ALA A 51 -19.59 -10.24 12.04
C ALA A 51 -18.63 -10.41 13.23
N PHE A 52 -17.32 -10.33 13.01
CA PHE A 52 -16.33 -10.39 14.09
C PHE A 52 -16.39 -9.19 15.03
N LEU A 53 -16.92 -8.05 14.60
CA LEU A 53 -17.06 -6.86 15.43
C LEU A 53 -18.32 -6.87 16.31
N ARG A 54 -19.32 -7.68 15.97
CA ARG A 54 -20.57 -7.74 16.75
C ARG A 54 -20.33 -8.26 18.16
N GLY A 55 -20.78 -7.50 19.16
CA GLY A 55 -20.65 -7.85 20.56
C GLY A 55 -19.22 -7.73 21.14
N ARG A 56 -18.30 -7.11 20.41
CA ARG A 56 -16.95 -6.85 20.90
C ARG A 56 -16.87 -5.56 21.70
N ASP A 57 -15.96 -5.53 22.64
CA ASP A 57 -15.60 -4.30 23.32
C ASP A 57 -14.97 -3.31 22.36
N GLN A 58 -15.27 -2.03 22.53
CA GLN A 58 -14.70 -0.98 21.69
C GLN A 58 -13.16 -0.95 21.68
N ALA A 59 -12.51 -1.42 22.74
CA ALA A 59 -11.07 -1.50 22.83
C ALA A 59 -10.47 -2.59 21.91
N GLU A 60 -11.26 -3.62 21.54
CA GLU A 60 -10.82 -4.69 20.62
C GLU A 60 -10.93 -4.29 19.14
N VAL A 61 -11.79 -3.32 18.81
CA VAL A 61 -12.10 -2.95 17.42
C VAL A 61 -10.86 -2.53 16.62
N PRO A 62 -9.95 -1.69 17.13
CA PRO A 62 -8.74 -1.32 16.40
C PRO A 62 -7.85 -2.51 16.04
N ASP A 63 -7.72 -3.47 16.92
CA ASP A 63 -6.91 -4.67 16.69
C ASP A 63 -7.55 -5.62 15.68
N ILE A 64 -8.88 -5.75 15.69
CA ILE A 64 -9.62 -6.56 14.73
C ILE A 64 -9.53 -5.94 13.33
N THR A 65 -9.77 -4.63 13.20
CA THR A 65 -9.74 -3.95 11.90
C THR A 65 -8.35 -3.91 11.29
N ALA A 66 -7.29 -3.83 12.09
CA ALA A 66 -5.92 -3.94 11.60
C ALA A 66 -5.64 -5.27 10.86
N ARG A 67 -6.40 -6.34 11.14
CA ARG A 67 -6.25 -7.66 10.50
C ARG A 67 -6.84 -7.74 9.10
N ILE A 68 -7.54 -6.70 8.65
CA ILE A 68 -8.09 -6.65 7.29
C ILE A 68 -6.96 -6.71 6.25
N CYS A 69 -5.83 -6.05 6.52
CA CYS A 69 -4.71 -5.99 5.59
C CYS A 69 -3.36 -6.09 6.31
N GLY A 70 -2.43 -6.86 5.76
CA GLY A 70 -1.07 -6.99 6.31
C GLY A 70 -0.11 -5.88 5.85
N ILE A 71 -0.43 -5.20 4.73
CA ILE A 71 0.39 -4.11 4.15
C ILE A 71 -0.10 -2.75 4.62
N CYS A 72 -1.44 -2.58 4.77
CA CYS A 72 -2.09 -1.32 5.12
C CYS A 72 -2.88 -1.37 6.44
N PRO A 73 -2.39 -2.04 7.50
CA PRO A 73 -3.13 -2.20 8.75
C PRO A 73 -3.38 -0.89 9.48
N VAL A 74 -2.49 0.10 9.34
CA VAL A 74 -2.64 1.41 9.99
C VAL A 74 -3.84 2.15 9.42
N ALA A 75 -4.07 2.09 8.12
CA ALA A 75 -5.24 2.73 7.50
C ALA A 75 -6.55 2.20 8.09
N TYR A 76 -6.71 0.87 8.20
CA TYR A 76 -7.90 0.25 8.77
C TYR A 76 -8.04 0.51 10.28
N GLN A 77 -6.93 0.39 11.00
CA GLN A 77 -6.90 0.64 12.45
C GLN A 77 -7.27 2.09 12.77
N MET A 78 -6.67 3.05 12.06
CA MET A 78 -6.95 4.46 12.29
C MET A 78 -8.35 4.87 11.85
N SER A 79 -8.91 4.27 10.80
CA SER A 79 -10.30 4.49 10.41
C SER A 79 -11.26 4.11 11.53
N SER A 80 -11.08 2.95 12.14
CA SER A 80 -11.90 2.51 13.28
C SER A 80 -11.69 3.36 14.52
N VAL A 81 -10.44 3.73 14.82
CA VAL A 81 -10.10 4.61 15.96
C VAL A 81 -10.75 5.98 15.82
N HIS A 82 -10.65 6.60 14.66
CA HIS A 82 -11.28 7.91 14.41
C HIS A 82 -12.81 7.84 14.49
N ALA A 83 -13.41 6.78 13.94
CA ALA A 83 -14.87 6.58 14.04
C ALA A 83 -15.32 6.45 15.50
N LEU A 84 -14.60 5.67 16.31
CA LEU A 84 -14.90 5.51 17.73
C LEU A 84 -14.67 6.80 18.52
N GLU A 85 -13.59 7.52 18.27
CA GLU A 85 -13.32 8.81 18.91
C GLU A 85 -14.42 9.84 18.60
N GLN A 86 -14.87 9.89 17.36
CA GLN A 86 -15.99 10.76 16.98
C GLN A 86 -17.29 10.34 17.66
N ALA A 87 -17.62 9.06 17.67
CA ALA A 87 -18.84 8.54 18.30
C ALA A 87 -18.86 8.77 19.81
N LEU A 88 -17.71 8.74 20.48
CA LEU A 88 -17.56 8.91 21.93
C LEU A 88 -17.24 10.35 22.36
N GLY A 89 -17.11 11.28 21.41
CA GLY A 89 -16.75 12.68 21.69
C GLY A 89 -15.33 12.86 22.23
N ILE A 90 -14.41 11.94 21.92
CA ILE A 90 -13.04 11.97 22.43
C ILE A 90 -12.18 12.86 21.54
N THR A 91 -11.51 13.84 22.16
CA THR A 91 -10.53 14.71 21.50
C THR A 91 -9.12 14.32 21.90
N ILE A 92 -8.27 14.05 20.90
CA ILE A 92 -6.86 13.72 21.13
C ILE A 92 -5.98 14.97 21.20
N SER A 93 -4.86 14.86 21.94
CA SER A 93 -3.88 15.93 22.01
C SER A 93 -3.15 16.14 20.67
N PRO A 94 -2.61 17.35 20.41
CA PRO A 94 -1.79 17.60 19.22
C PRO A 94 -0.60 16.62 19.07
N VAL A 95 0.05 16.28 20.17
CA VAL A 95 1.19 15.32 20.16
C VAL A 95 0.75 13.94 19.68
N VAL A 96 -0.37 13.43 20.17
CA VAL A 96 -0.92 12.14 19.72
C VAL A 96 -1.26 12.20 18.23
N ARG A 97 -1.81 13.31 17.75
CA ARG A 97 -2.13 13.50 16.34
C ARG A 97 -0.88 13.43 15.46
N GLU A 98 0.19 14.11 15.85
CA GLU A 98 1.45 14.08 15.09
C GLU A 98 2.12 12.70 15.12
N LEU A 99 2.09 11.99 16.24
CA LEU A 99 2.60 10.63 16.32
C LEU A 99 1.80 9.65 15.44
N ARG A 100 0.47 9.80 15.39
CA ARG A 100 -0.37 9.01 14.48
C ARG A 100 -0.07 9.33 13.01
N ARG A 101 0.16 10.60 12.68
CA ARG A 101 0.58 11.00 11.34
C ARG A 101 1.93 10.38 10.96
N LEU A 102 2.88 10.37 11.90
CA LEU A 102 4.16 9.69 11.69
C LEU A 102 3.98 8.18 11.48
N LEU A 103 3.06 7.54 12.21
CA LEU A 103 2.72 6.13 12.01
C LEU A 103 2.19 5.85 10.60
N TYR A 104 1.30 6.71 10.07
CA TYR A 104 0.85 6.66 8.68
C TYR A 104 2.01 6.83 7.68
N CYS A 105 2.89 7.78 7.93
CA CYS A 105 4.07 7.96 7.09
C CYS A 105 4.94 6.69 7.07
N GLY A 106 5.05 5.98 8.19
CA GLY A 106 5.75 4.70 8.27
C GLY A 106 5.14 3.65 7.35
N GLU A 107 3.82 3.50 7.37
CA GLU A 107 3.10 2.58 6.48
C GLU A 107 3.28 2.97 5.00
N TRP A 108 3.16 4.25 4.67
CA TRP A 108 3.34 4.70 3.28
C TRP A 108 4.76 4.47 2.77
N ILE A 109 5.78 4.75 3.58
CA ILE A 109 7.17 4.51 3.18
C ILE A 109 7.42 3.01 2.95
N GLU A 110 6.93 2.16 3.85
CA GLU A 110 7.04 0.70 3.74
C GLU A 110 6.31 0.18 2.50
N SER A 111 5.03 0.53 2.37
CA SER A 111 4.15 0.09 1.30
C SER A 111 4.60 0.58 -0.08
N HIS A 112 4.92 1.87 -0.21
CA HIS A 112 5.39 2.42 -1.48
C HIS A 112 6.78 1.91 -1.86
N GLY A 113 7.67 1.70 -0.89
CA GLY A 113 8.96 1.07 -1.14
C GLY A 113 8.81 -0.34 -1.71
N LEU A 114 7.92 -1.15 -1.13
CA LEU A 114 7.57 -2.46 -1.66
C LEU A 114 6.97 -2.36 -3.07
N HIS A 115 5.98 -1.50 -3.24
CA HIS A 115 5.20 -1.36 -4.47
C HIS A 115 6.09 -0.91 -5.65
N VAL A 116 6.83 0.17 -5.49
CA VAL A 116 7.68 0.72 -6.55
C VAL A 116 8.78 -0.24 -6.94
N TYR A 117 9.55 -0.73 -5.97
CA TYR A 117 10.80 -1.43 -6.25
C TYR A 117 10.65 -2.92 -6.49
N LEU A 118 9.72 -3.58 -5.79
CA LEU A 118 9.62 -5.04 -5.84
C LEU A 118 8.45 -5.53 -6.69
N LEU A 119 7.43 -4.71 -6.91
CA LEU A 119 6.29 -5.09 -7.74
C LEU A 119 6.34 -4.49 -9.14
N HIS A 120 6.54 -3.17 -9.29
CA HIS A 120 6.38 -2.51 -10.58
C HIS A 120 7.69 -2.19 -11.31
N ALA A 121 8.79 -1.87 -10.63
CA ALA A 121 10.05 -1.61 -11.32
C ALA A 121 10.49 -2.75 -12.25
N PRO A 122 10.36 -4.05 -11.89
CA PRO A 122 10.63 -5.13 -12.83
C PRO A 122 9.82 -5.01 -14.12
N ASP A 123 8.52 -4.75 -14.04
CA ASP A 123 7.63 -4.66 -15.20
C ASP A 123 8.05 -3.52 -16.14
N PHE A 124 8.34 -2.34 -15.60
CA PHE A 124 8.80 -1.18 -16.37
C PHE A 124 10.17 -1.38 -17.03
N LEU A 125 11.02 -2.18 -16.43
CA LEU A 125 12.36 -2.52 -16.95
C LEU A 125 12.37 -3.79 -17.81
N GLY A 126 11.19 -4.40 -18.07
CA GLY A 126 11.07 -5.61 -18.89
C GLY A 126 11.65 -6.85 -18.24
N LEU A 127 11.69 -6.89 -16.90
CA LEU A 127 12.21 -8.01 -16.11
C LEU A 127 11.06 -8.84 -15.52
N PRO A 128 11.22 -10.16 -15.41
CA PRO A 128 10.15 -11.05 -14.96
C PRO A 128 9.80 -10.88 -13.48
N ASP A 129 10.75 -10.49 -12.64
CA ASP A 129 10.58 -10.39 -11.19
C ASP A 129 11.66 -9.53 -10.50
N ALA A 130 11.46 -9.29 -9.19
CA ALA A 130 12.39 -8.54 -8.36
C ALA A 130 13.74 -9.25 -8.14
N VAL A 131 13.82 -10.58 -8.32
CA VAL A 131 15.08 -11.32 -8.19
C VAL A 131 16.00 -11.00 -9.38
N GLN A 132 15.42 -10.95 -10.58
CA GLN A 132 16.17 -10.55 -11.77
C GLN A 132 16.55 -9.05 -11.70
N LEU A 133 15.66 -8.21 -11.17
CA LEU A 133 15.98 -6.81 -10.91
C LEU A 133 17.17 -6.69 -9.94
N ALA A 134 17.20 -7.48 -8.86
CA ALA A 134 18.30 -7.43 -7.89
C ALA A 134 19.65 -7.86 -8.49
N LYS A 135 19.64 -8.77 -9.47
CA LYS A 135 20.87 -9.21 -10.17
C LYS A 135 21.39 -8.14 -11.12
N GLN A 136 20.51 -7.42 -11.81
CA GLN A 136 20.90 -6.43 -12.83
C GLN A 136 21.07 -5.03 -12.26
N HIS A 137 20.28 -4.69 -11.22
CA HIS A 137 20.22 -3.36 -10.60
C HIS A 137 20.24 -3.47 -9.07
N PRO A 138 21.29 -4.03 -8.46
CA PRO A 138 21.34 -4.29 -7.02
C PRO A 138 21.20 -3.02 -6.17
N GLU A 139 21.68 -1.87 -6.67
CA GLU A 139 21.57 -0.57 -6.00
C GLU A 139 20.12 -0.07 -5.95
N VAL A 140 19.32 -0.34 -6.98
CA VAL A 140 17.90 0.00 -7.04
C VAL A 140 17.13 -0.78 -5.99
N VAL A 141 17.31 -2.11 -5.98
CA VAL A 141 16.65 -2.98 -5.00
C VAL A 141 17.13 -2.69 -3.58
N GLY A 142 18.43 -2.47 -3.40
CA GLY A 142 19.02 -2.12 -2.10
C GLY A 142 18.39 -0.85 -1.52
N ARG A 143 18.19 0.20 -2.32
CA ARG A 143 17.51 1.43 -1.92
C ARG A 143 16.06 1.17 -1.51
N GLY A 144 15.32 0.38 -2.29
CA GLY A 144 13.94 0.01 -1.99
C GLY A 144 13.80 -0.75 -0.67
N LEU A 145 14.65 -1.75 -0.45
CA LEU A 145 14.67 -2.53 0.79
C LEU A 145 15.04 -1.69 2.02
N GLN A 146 15.98 -0.75 1.88
CA GLN A 146 16.33 0.16 2.97
C GLN A 146 15.21 1.16 3.27
N LEU A 147 14.51 1.70 2.26
CA LEU A 147 13.33 2.53 2.47
C LEU A 147 12.22 1.75 3.20
N LYS A 148 11.92 0.54 2.74
CA LYS A 148 10.97 -0.34 3.42
C LYS A 148 11.35 -0.57 4.88
N LYS A 149 12.63 -0.82 5.17
CA LYS A 149 13.13 -0.99 6.54
C LYS A 149 12.89 0.24 7.40
N VAL A 150 13.11 1.45 6.88
CA VAL A 150 12.84 2.69 7.63
C VAL A 150 11.36 2.85 7.95
N GLY A 151 10.46 2.54 6.99
CA GLY A 151 9.02 2.49 7.25
C GLY A 151 8.67 1.51 8.39
N ASN A 152 9.23 0.32 8.34
CA ASN A 152 9.05 -0.70 9.40
C ASN A 152 9.62 -0.25 10.76
N GLU A 153 10.73 0.49 10.80
CA GLU A 153 11.27 1.05 12.04
C GLU A 153 10.28 2.03 12.70
N ILE A 154 9.59 2.87 11.90
CA ILE A 154 8.53 3.75 12.39
C ILE A 154 7.35 2.93 12.94
N LEU A 155 6.89 1.94 12.16
CA LEU A 155 5.77 1.08 12.56
C LEU A 155 6.08 0.33 13.87
N ARG A 156 7.28 -0.19 14.02
CA ARG A 156 7.72 -0.88 15.24
C ARG A 156 7.78 0.06 16.43
N LEU A 157 8.34 1.27 16.24
CA LEU A 157 8.49 2.25 17.30
C LEU A 157 7.12 2.74 17.83
N LEU A 158 6.21 3.10 16.94
CA LEU A 158 4.92 3.69 17.30
C LEU A 158 3.81 2.66 17.41
N GLY A 159 3.84 1.65 16.57
CA GLY A 159 2.82 0.61 16.50
C GLY A 159 3.09 -0.59 17.40
N GLY A 160 4.31 -0.70 17.94
CA GLY A 160 4.74 -1.85 18.75
C GLY A 160 5.23 -3.04 17.94
N ARG A 161 4.82 -3.16 16.68
CA ARG A 161 5.29 -4.14 15.70
C ARG A 161 5.04 -3.65 14.27
N GLU A 162 5.71 -4.28 13.31
CA GLU A 162 5.69 -3.85 11.91
C GLU A 162 4.36 -4.18 11.21
N VAL A 163 3.80 -5.34 11.50
CA VAL A 163 2.55 -5.81 10.88
C VAL A 163 1.46 -5.89 11.93
N HIS A 164 0.27 -5.37 11.61
CA HIS A 164 -0.87 -5.28 12.52
C HIS A 164 -0.49 -4.63 13.86
N PRO A 165 -0.22 -3.32 13.90
CA PRO A 165 0.17 -2.59 15.09
C PRO A 165 -0.76 -2.84 16.27
N VAL A 166 -0.20 -2.88 17.49
CA VAL A 166 -0.94 -3.18 18.72
C VAL A 166 -0.85 -2.07 19.77
N ASN A 167 -0.13 -1.00 19.48
CA ASN A 167 0.11 0.10 20.43
C ASN A 167 -0.90 1.25 20.32
N VAL A 168 -1.71 1.26 19.26
CA VAL A 168 -2.74 2.29 19.05
C VAL A 168 -4.00 1.91 19.84
N ARG A 169 -4.61 2.89 20.49
CA ARG A 169 -5.92 2.75 21.13
C ARG A 169 -6.79 3.99 20.91
N VAL A 170 -8.06 3.88 21.18
CA VAL A 170 -8.98 5.02 21.26
C VAL A 170 -8.46 6.03 22.28
N GLY A 171 -8.34 7.30 21.90
CA GLY A 171 -7.79 8.38 22.71
C GLY A 171 -6.25 8.51 22.71
N GLY A 172 -5.51 7.59 22.03
CA GLY A 172 -4.04 7.73 21.99
C GLY A 172 -3.27 6.46 21.64
N PHE A 173 -2.29 6.18 22.47
CA PHE A 173 -1.40 5.02 22.41
C PHE A 173 -1.33 4.37 23.81
N TYR A 174 -1.02 3.08 23.87
CA TYR A 174 -0.72 2.42 25.13
C TYR A 174 0.63 2.86 25.71
N LYS A 175 1.64 3.06 24.82
CA LYS A 175 2.98 3.51 25.17
C LYS A 175 3.47 4.56 24.18
N LEU A 176 4.04 5.63 24.70
CA LEU A 176 4.69 6.65 23.89
C LEU A 176 6.19 6.37 23.78
N PRO A 177 6.83 6.68 22.63
CA PRO A 177 8.27 6.56 22.46
C PRO A 177 8.99 7.60 23.32
N ASP A 178 10.19 7.27 23.77
CA ASP A 178 11.07 8.23 24.42
C ASP A 178 11.76 9.17 23.40
N LYS A 179 12.28 10.28 23.90
CA LYS A 179 12.90 11.31 23.08
C LYS A 179 14.17 10.82 22.37
N SER A 180 14.97 9.99 23.03
CA SER A 180 16.23 9.49 22.47
C SER A 180 15.99 8.58 21.28
N THR A 181 14.97 7.72 21.37
CA THR A 181 14.57 6.83 20.27
C THR A 181 14.03 7.64 19.07
N LEU A 182 13.25 8.70 19.32
CA LEU A 182 12.80 9.59 18.25
C LEU A 182 13.96 10.34 17.57
N GLN A 183 14.99 10.73 18.32
CA GLN A 183 16.18 11.36 17.76
C GLN A 183 16.96 10.41 16.85
N THR A 184 17.16 9.17 17.27
CA THR A 184 17.79 8.13 16.45
C THR A 184 16.99 7.88 15.15
N LEU A 185 15.66 7.82 15.24
CA LEU A 185 14.81 7.69 14.05
C LEU A 185 14.97 8.89 13.11
N ALA A 186 15.06 10.12 13.65
CA ALA A 186 15.21 11.33 12.84
C ALA A 186 16.49 11.32 11.98
N GLU A 187 17.58 10.72 12.46
CA GLU A 187 18.80 10.55 11.67
C GLU A 187 18.57 9.58 10.49
N ARG A 188 17.86 8.50 10.73
CA ARG A 188 17.49 7.55 9.69
C ARG A 188 16.58 8.17 8.64
N LEU A 189 15.67 9.05 9.06
CA LEU A 189 14.75 9.75 8.16
C LEU A 189 15.45 10.77 7.26
N ARG A 190 16.58 11.34 7.65
CA ARG A 190 17.38 12.20 6.74
C ARG A 190 17.86 11.42 5.52
N TRP A 191 18.40 10.23 5.72
CA TRP A 191 18.77 9.35 4.62
C TRP A 191 17.55 8.96 3.80
N ALA A 192 16.44 8.56 4.44
CA ALA A 192 15.23 8.13 3.76
C ALA A 192 14.62 9.24 2.88
N ARG A 193 14.70 10.51 3.30
CA ARG A 193 14.28 11.65 2.50
C ARG A 193 15.04 11.74 1.18
N GLU A 194 16.37 11.65 1.23
CA GLU A 194 17.20 11.70 0.02
C GLU A 194 16.94 10.48 -0.89
N ALA A 195 16.77 9.30 -0.29
CA ALA A 195 16.39 8.09 -1.01
C ALA A 195 15.00 8.21 -1.66
N ALA A 196 14.02 8.84 -0.99
CA ALA A 196 12.69 9.10 -1.56
C ALA A 196 12.73 10.08 -2.73
N ILE A 197 13.55 11.14 -2.66
CA ILE A 197 13.77 12.07 -3.78
C ILE A 197 14.39 11.32 -4.98
N ALA A 198 15.39 10.47 -4.73
CA ALA A 198 15.99 9.63 -5.76
C ALA A 198 14.98 8.63 -6.36
N THR A 199 14.06 8.11 -5.55
CA THR A 199 12.97 7.25 -5.99
C THR A 199 12.01 7.99 -6.93
N ALA A 200 11.61 9.21 -6.57
CA ALA A 200 10.74 10.03 -7.42
C ALA A 200 11.39 10.32 -8.78
N ARG A 201 12.69 10.63 -8.80
CA ARG A 201 13.45 10.83 -10.04
C ARG A 201 13.55 9.55 -10.87
N PHE A 202 13.77 8.41 -10.23
CA PHE A 202 13.78 7.11 -10.89
C PHE A 202 12.43 6.82 -11.54
N CYS A 203 11.33 6.99 -10.81
CA CYS A 203 9.98 6.78 -11.36
C CYS A 203 9.68 7.73 -12.52
N ALA A 204 10.05 9.00 -12.43
CA ALA A 204 9.85 9.97 -13.50
C ALA A 204 10.59 9.63 -14.80
N GLY A 205 11.64 8.82 -14.74
CA GLY A 205 12.38 8.33 -15.90
C GLY A 205 11.84 7.04 -16.52
N LEU A 206 10.81 6.42 -15.93
CA LEU A 206 10.25 5.18 -16.45
C LEU A 206 9.34 5.42 -17.67
N PRO A 207 9.25 4.47 -18.62
CA PRO A 207 8.43 4.61 -19.81
C PRO A 207 6.95 4.36 -19.52
N PHE A 208 6.27 5.36 -18.96
CA PHE A 208 4.82 5.30 -18.75
C PHE A 208 4.06 5.31 -20.09
N PRO A 209 2.91 4.61 -20.18
CA PRO A 209 2.06 4.72 -21.36
C PRO A 209 1.50 6.15 -21.50
N ASP A 210 1.49 6.64 -22.73
CA ASP A 210 0.83 7.90 -23.09
C ASP A 210 -0.68 7.64 -23.17
N TYR A 211 -1.37 7.81 -22.05
CA TYR A 211 -2.81 7.59 -21.92
C TYR A 211 -3.40 8.58 -20.92
N GLU A 212 -4.31 9.41 -21.40
CA GLU A 212 -5.09 10.34 -20.59
C GLU A 212 -6.59 10.06 -20.74
N ARG A 213 -7.32 10.22 -19.66
CA ARG A 213 -8.77 10.15 -19.65
C ARG A 213 -9.34 11.07 -18.59
N ASP A 214 -10.39 11.81 -18.97
CA ASP A 214 -11.16 12.59 -18.03
C ASP A 214 -12.03 11.66 -17.17
N TYR A 215 -11.96 11.85 -15.87
CA TYR A 215 -12.80 11.16 -14.89
C TYR A 215 -13.56 12.16 -14.06
N GLN A 216 -14.77 11.78 -13.67
CA GLN A 216 -15.48 12.48 -12.62
C GLN A 216 -15.04 11.88 -11.28
N PHE A 217 -14.32 12.67 -10.48
CA PHE A 217 -13.90 12.29 -9.14
C PHE A 217 -14.98 12.64 -8.13
N VAL A 218 -15.23 11.71 -7.19
CA VAL A 218 -16.11 11.91 -6.04
C VAL A 218 -15.28 11.66 -4.79
N ALA A 219 -15.19 12.66 -3.89
CA ALA A 219 -14.42 12.62 -2.66
C ALA A 219 -15.25 13.14 -1.48
#